data_37ac082539ba8142779a150c885f71f3
#
_entry.id   37ac082539ba8142779a150c885f71f3
#
_cell.length_a   1.000
_cell.length_b   1.000
_cell.length_c   1.000
_cell.angle_alpha   90.00
_cell.angle_beta   90.00
_cell.angle_gamma   90.00
#
_symmetry.space_group_name_H-M   'P 1'
#
loop_
_entity.id
_entity.type
_entity.pdbx_description
1 polymer ?
#
loop_
_entity_poly.entity_id
_entity_poly.type
_entity_poly.pdbx_seq_one_letter_code
_entity_poly.pdbx_strand_id
1 'polypeptide(L)'
;MARTLIRITQGITRHPDYRMAQPVDFALTAGEPLAICGPNGGGKSLLVDILTGAHPLLGDAIKYDFGGRNGNRAADNVRLVSFRDVYGGNEPAYYQQRWNQADEQVFPTVHEMLQQAWKTXXXXXXXESEVNFDIHSNPVIAYLGVDEHANKPINQLSSGELRRMQLARMLMSAPTVLIIDNPYIGLDKDARAMLTQVLAELAKNLTLVLVVSRSEDVPPFVEQVVCVENKVVSAPMSVTAYVEKEQATLPKRAERIKLPKDADLRHEVPQEVIDFNRISIRYGERTILRKLSWHVRSGEHWALVGENGAGKSTLLSLVCADNPQAYACDIRLFGCQRGKGESIWDIKRRIGYVSPEIYSTYRKSLPTIDIVASGLRDTVGLYCQPSDEERAVCMEWMRVFRAEHLAQQNYMKLSSGQQRLVLLVRAFVKSPDLLILDEPFHGLDNATRLHAQHVIDRYMQNPTKTLIMVSHYREEFPRCITCFQMLLKQKNKEI
;
A
#
# COMPACT_ATOMS: atom_id res chain seq x y z
N MET A 1 -9.95 16.40 -35.01
CA MET A 1 -9.69 15.07 -34.44
C MET A 1 -8.77 15.23 -33.23
N ALA A 2 -9.06 14.56 -32.15
CA ALA A 2 -8.20 14.59 -30.96
C ALA A 2 -6.84 13.94 -31.29
N ARG A 3 -5.76 14.52 -30.77
CA ARG A 3 -4.38 14.11 -31.06
C ARG A 3 -4.02 12.82 -30.32
N THR A 4 -3.42 11.85 -30.99
CA THR A 4 -2.90 10.65 -30.34
C THR A 4 -1.49 10.92 -29.83
N LEU A 5 -1.31 10.92 -28.50
CA LEU A 5 -0.02 11.19 -27.82
C LEU A 5 0.94 10.01 -27.88
N ILE A 6 0.40 8.79 -27.69
CA ILE A 6 1.19 7.55 -27.70
C ILE A 6 0.42 6.53 -28.54
N ARG A 7 1.08 5.94 -29.54
CA ARG A 7 0.52 4.85 -30.34
C ARG A 7 1.49 3.71 -30.37
N ILE A 8 1.04 2.52 -30.03
CA ILE A 8 1.80 1.27 -30.15
C ILE A 8 1.04 0.38 -31.13
N THR A 9 1.77 -0.17 -32.11
CA THR A 9 1.22 -1.08 -33.12
C THR A 9 2.07 -2.34 -33.12
N GLN A 10 1.47 -3.46 -32.72
CA GLN A 10 2.10 -4.78 -32.66
C GLN A 10 3.45 -4.75 -31.90
N GLY A 11 3.47 -4.03 -30.76
CA GLY A 11 4.68 -3.79 -29.98
C GLY A 11 5.18 -5.03 -29.23
N ILE A 12 6.45 -5.35 -29.39
CA ILE A 12 7.12 -6.45 -28.67
C ILE A 12 8.35 -5.86 -27.94
N THR A 13 8.46 -6.09 -26.62
CA THR A 13 9.62 -5.61 -25.87
C THR A 13 10.92 -6.31 -26.30
N ARG A 14 12.01 -5.54 -26.34
CA ARG A 14 13.35 -6.06 -26.71
C ARG A 14 13.79 -7.18 -25.78
N HIS A 15 13.68 -6.95 -24.47
CA HIS A 15 14.15 -7.92 -23.47
C HIS A 15 13.09 -8.99 -23.25
N PRO A 16 13.42 -10.29 -23.37
CA PRO A 16 12.45 -11.38 -23.26
C PRO A 16 11.70 -11.43 -21.93
N ASP A 17 12.36 -11.12 -20.81
CA ASP A 17 11.75 -11.19 -19.47
C ASP A 17 10.59 -10.21 -19.29
N TYR A 18 10.58 -9.13 -20.07
CA TYR A 18 9.57 -8.07 -19.96
C TYR A 18 8.54 -8.12 -21.09
N ARG A 19 8.45 -9.25 -21.78
CA ARG A 19 7.47 -9.42 -22.87
C ARG A 19 6.06 -9.60 -22.35
N MET A 20 5.15 -8.93 -23.01
CA MET A 20 3.73 -9.23 -22.89
C MET A 20 3.45 -10.58 -23.58
N ALA A 21 2.33 -11.22 -23.23
CA ALA A 21 1.97 -12.54 -23.80
C ALA A 21 1.59 -12.47 -25.29
N GLN A 22 1.18 -11.27 -25.71
CA GLN A 22 0.84 -10.98 -27.13
C GLN A 22 1.47 -9.64 -27.50
N PRO A 23 1.69 -9.36 -28.78
CA PRO A 23 2.09 -8.03 -29.22
C PRO A 23 1.10 -6.98 -28.75
N VAL A 24 1.60 -5.83 -28.31
CA VAL A 24 0.78 -4.76 -27.73
C VAL A 24 0.25 -3.84 -28.81
N ASP A 25 -1.06 -3.63 -28.82
CA ASP A 25 -1.72 -2.53 -29.53
C ASP A 25 -2.31 -1.59 -28.48
N PHE A 26 -1.98 -0.28 -28.56
CA PHE A 26 -2.40 0.70 -27.57
C PHE A 26 -2.41 2.10 -28.18
N ALA A 27 -3.38 2.91 -27.78
CA ALA A 27 -3.43 4.33 -28.16
C ALA A 27 -3.87 5.17 -26.95
N LEU A 28 -3.20 6.31 -26.76
CA LEU A 28 -3.56 7.31 -25.75
C LEU A 28 -3.83 8.63 -26.44
N THR A 29 -5.03 9.16 -26.24
CA THR A 29 -5.50 10.41 -26.86
C THR A 29 -5.31 11.58 -25.88
N ALA A 30 -4.91 12.73 -26.41
CA ALA A 30 -4.75 13.96 -25.64
C ALA A 30 -6.07 14.39 -24.98
N GLY A 31 -6.03 14.68 -23.70
CA GLY A 31 -7.18 15.16 -22.93
C GLY A 31 -8.22 14.12 -22.59
N GLU A 32 -8.00 12.86 -22.96
CA GLU A 32 -8.89 11.76 -22.59
C GLU A 32 -8.26 10.94 -21.44
N PRO A 33 -8.79 11.08 -20.20
CA PRO A 33 -8.27 10.28 -19.09
C PRO A 33 -8.55 8.79 -19.31
N LEU A 34 -7.57 7.95 -18.97
CA LEU A 34 -7.63 6.51 -19.21
C LEU A 34 -7.32 5.75 -17.91
N ALA A 35 -8.05 4.67 -17.64
CA ALA A 35 -7.65 3.73 -16.59
C ALA A 35 -7.03 2.48 -17.19
N ILE A 36 -5.90 2.03 -16.62
CA ILE A 36 -5.30 0.71 -16.88
C ILE A 36 -5.69 -0.17 -15.70
N CYS A 37 -6.56 -1.14 -15.95
CA CYS A 37 -7.15 -2.00 -14.92
C CYS A 37 -6.73 -3.45 -15.09
N GLY A 38 -7.01 -4.28 -14.08
CA GLY A 38 -6.79 -5.72 -14.17
C GLY A 38 -6.21 -6.30 -12.88
N PRO A 39 -6.14 -7.65 -12.80
CA PRO A 39 -5.71 -8.32 -11.58
C PRO A 39 -4.24 -8.07 -11.26
N ASN A 40 -3.87 -8.35 -10.01
CA ASN A 40 -2.50 -8.25 -9.56
C ASN A 40 -1.63 -9.28 -10.29
N GLY A 41 -0.47 -8.82 -10.77
CA GLY A 41 0.39 -9.66 -11.61
C GLY A 41 -0.05 -9.76 -13.08
N GLY A 42 -1.16 -9.11 -13.46
CA GLY A 42 -1.69 -9.15 -14.82
C GLY A 42 -0.83 -8.52 -15.91
N GLY A 43 0.19 -7.71 -15.51
CA GLY A 43 1.10 -7.05 -16.47
C GLY A 43 0.94 -5.54 -16.57
N LYS A 44 0.12 -4.92 -15.71
CA LYS A 44 -0.12 -3.46 -15.72
C LYS A 44 1.17 -2.65 -15.66
N SER A 45 2.07 -3.00 -14.74
CA SER A 45 3.37 -2.30 -14.59
C SER A 45 4.25 -2.47 -15.83
N LEU A 46 4.22 -3.65 -16.46
CA LEU A 46 4.95 -3.86 -17.73
C LEU A 46 4.44 -2.91 -18.83
N LEU A 47 3.13 -2.76 -18.95
CA LEU A 47 2.55 -1.81 -19.91
C LEU A 47 2.99 -0.37 -19.58
N VAL A 48 2.95 0.01 -18.30
CA VAL A 48 3.41 1.34 -17.84
C VAL A 48 4.89 1.55 -18.20
N ASP A 49 5.74 0.56 -17.99
CA ASP A 49 7.18 0.63 -18.31
C ASP A 49 7.41 0.77 -19.82
N ILE A 50 6.55 0.17 -20.65
CA ILE A 50 6.56 0.37 -22.11
C ILE A 50 6.16 1.82 -22.44
N LEU A 51 5.08 2.33 -21.85
CA LEU A 51 4.58 3.69 -22.11
C LEU A 51 5.56 4.78 -21.69
N THR A 52 6.29 4.57 -20.60
CA THR A 52 7.34 5.50 -20.12
C THR A 52 8.67 5.37 -20.90
N GLY A 53 8.81 4.33 -21.71
CA GLY A 53 10.05 4.04 -22.43
C GLY A 53 11.10 3.28 -21.61
N ALA A 54 10.76 2.87 -20.39
CA ALA A 54 11.68 2.08 -19.54
C ALA A 54 11.97 0.69 -20.17
N HIS A 55 10.99 0.14 -20.89
CA HIS A 55 11.15 -1.12 -21.64
C HIS A 55 10.98 -0.85 -23.15
N PRO A 56 12.07 -0.62 -23.90
CA PRO A 56 12.00 -0.32 -25.34
C PRO A 56 11.40 -1.48 -26.13
N LEU A 57 10.68 -1.12 -27.18
CA LEU A 57 10.10 -2.08 -28.14
C LEU A 57 11.06 -2.36 -29.30
N LEU A 58 10.84 -3.46 -30.00
CA LEU A 58 11.55 -3.82 -31.23
C LEU A 58 11.04 -2.91 -32.38
N GLY A 59 11.95 -2.48 -33.22
CA GLY A 59 11.66 -1.62 -34.37
C GLY A 59 11.04 -0.28 -33.96
N ASP A 60 10.14 0.24 -34.80
CA ASP A 60 9.43 1.51 -34.62
C ASP A 60 7.97 1.28 -34.19
N ALA A 61 7.74 0.27 -33.38
CA ALA A 61 6.40 -0.13 -32.95
C ALA A 61 5.70 0.91 -32.05
N ILE A 62 6.45 1.83 -31.42
CA ILE A 62 5.88 2.91 -30.60
C ILE A 62 6.16 4.27 -31.23
N LYS A 63 5.14 5.10 -31.30
CA LYS A 63 5.24 6.49 -31.79
C LYS A 63 4.70 7.44 -30.73
N TYR A 64 5.44 8.51 -30.49
CA TYR A 64 5.06 9.58 -29.57
C TYR A 64 4.82 10.88 -30.35
N ASP A 65 3.75 11.61 -29.98
CA ASP A 65 3.45 12.93 -30.55
C ASP A 65 2.90 13.85 -29.46
N PHE A 66 3.84 14.48 -28.71
CA PHE A 66 3.48 15.32 -27.56
C PHE A 66 3.30 16.81 -27.92
N GLY A 67 3.41 17.23 -29.19
CA GLY A 67 3.15 18.61 -29.58
C GLY A 67 4.33 19.55 -29.56
N GLY A 68 5.52 19.04 -29.32
CA GLY A 68 6.77 19.77 -29.56
C GLY A 68 7.26 20.72 -28.49
N ARG A 69 6.55 20.93 -27.38
CA ARG A 69 7.06 21.78 -26.28
C ARG A 69 8.35 21.24 -25.66
N ASN A 70 8.38 19.93 -25.44
CA ASN A 70 9.51 19.21 -24.82
C ASN A 70 10.08 18.13 -25.77
N GLY A 71 9.92 18.30 -27.09
CA GLY A 71 10.26 17.26 -28.06
C GLY A 71 9.32 16.05 -27.96
N ASN A 72 9.67 14.95 -28.63
CA ASN A 72 8.83 13.75 -28.69
C ASN A 72 9.42 12.56 -27.90
N ARG A 73 10.21 12.82 -26.86
CA ARG A 73 10.75 11.75 -26.00
C ARG A 73 9.79 11.47 -24.82
N ALA A 74 9.55 10.20 -24.54
CA ALA A 74 8.74 9.80 -23.37
C ALA A 74 9.33 10.36 -22.07
N ALA A 75 10.65 10.30 -21.91
CA ALA A 75 11.34 10.75 -20.69
C ALA A 75 11.10 12.24 -20.36
N ASP A 76 10.78 13.07 -21.35
CA ASP A 76 10.53 14.50 -21.13
C ASP A 76 9.05 14.84 -20.92
N ASN A 77 8.15 13.98 -21.38
CA ASN A 77 6.73 14.26 -21.45
C ASN A 77 5.86 13.36 -20.55
N VAL A 78 6.35 12.18 -20.18
CA VAL A 78 5.59 11.19 -19.39
C VAL A 78 6.20 11.13 -17.99
N ARG A 79 5.38 11.31 -16.97
CA ARG A 79 5.79 11.12 -15.58
C ARG A 79 4.97 10.02 -14.93
N LEU A 80 5.64 9.17 -14.18
CA LEU A 80 5.02 8.10 -13.40
C LEU A 80 5.10 8.49 -11.92
N VAL A 81 3.96 8.51 -11.25
CA VAL A 81 3.87 8.64 -9.79
C VAL A 81 3.47 7.28 -9.23
N SER A 82 4.34 6.68 -8.45
CA SER A 82 4.00 5.51 -7.66
C SER A 82 4.04 5.91 -6.18
N PHE A 83 2.93 5.70 -5.49
CA PHE A 83 2.85 6.03 -4.06
C PHE A 83 3.42 4.91 -3.17
N ARG A 84 4.31 4.08 -3.72
CA ARG A 84 5.00 3.02 -2.98
C ARG A 84 6.08 3.57 -2.04
N ASP A 85 6.76 4.65 -2.48
CA ASP A 85 7.87 5.24 -1.72
C ASP A 85 7.34 6.36 -0.85
N VAL A 86 7.08 6.04 0.41
CA VAL A 86 6.43 6.97 1.33
C VAL A 86 7.35 8.18 1.64
N TYR A 87 8.67 8.01 1.64
CA TYR A 87 9.59 9.06 2.09
C TYR A 87 10.77 9.38 1.16
N GLY A 88 10.77 8.95 -0.08
CA GLY A 88 11.70 9.40 -1.14
C GLY A 88 13.20 9.20 -0.89
N GLY A 89 13.58 8.34 0.02
CA GLY A 89 14.96 8.05 0.34
C GLY A 89 15.31 6.57 0.21
N ASN A 90 16.57 6.30 -0.16
CA ASN A 90 17.08 4.94 -0.33
C ASN A 90 17.35 4.21 1.01
N GLU A 91 17.13 4.86 2.15
CA GLU A 91 17.40 4.25 3.46
C GLU A 91 16.11 3.72 4.09
N PRO A 92 16.10 2.46 4.52
CA PRO A 92 14.96 1.92 5.25
C PRO A 92 14.89 2.58 6.63
N ALA A 93 13.89 3.43 6.83
CA ALA A 93 13.55 3.87 8.18
C ALA A 93 13.06 2.64 8.95
N TYR A 94 13.77 2.24 9.96
CA TYR A 94 13.34 1.13 10.81
C TYR A 94 11.98 1.47 11.44
N TYR A 95 11.06 0.53 11.38
CA TYR A 95 9.72 0.65 11.99
C TYR A 95 9.81 1.14 13.45
N GLN A 96 10.80 0.67 14.18
CA GLN A 96 11.04 1.04 15.58
C GLN A 96 11.53 2.50 15.76
N GLN A 97 12.14 3.10 14.74
CA GLN A 97 12.63 4.50 14.82
C GLN A 97 11.49 5.51 14.98
N ARG A 98 10.30 5.18 14.50
CA ARG A 98 9.12 6.04 14.66
C ARG A 98 8.73 6.24 16.13
N TRP A 99 9.07 5.29 16.98
CA TRP A 99 8.73 5.29 18.39
C TRP A 99 9.91 5.70 19.29
N ASN A 100 11.14 5.64 18.76
CA ASN A 100 12.38 6.03 19.46
C ASN A 100 12.77 7.44 19.00
N GLN A 101 12.44 8.44 19.79
CA GLN A 101 12.79 9.86 19.54
C GLN A 101 14.27 10.18 19.74
N ALA A 102 15.11 9.19 20.02
CA ALA A 102 16.50 9.41 20.41
C ALA A 102 17.46 9.66 19.24
N ASP A 103 17.06 9.34 18.00
CA ASP A 103 17.89 9.60 16.82
C ASP A 103 17.43 10.88 16.13
N GLU A 104 18.27 11.89 16.16
CA GLU A 104 18.11 13.17 15.43
C GLU A 104 18.28 12.97 13.92
N GLN A 105 17.48 12.12 13.30
CA GLN A 105 17.40 12.11 11.84
C GLN A 105 16.61 13.34 11.40
N VAL A 106 17.33 14.29 10.82
CA VAL A 106 16.73 15.49 10.24
C VAL A 106 16.07 15.08 8.92
N PHE A 107 14.77 14.92 8.94
CA PHE A 107 14.00 14.70 7.70
C PHE A 107 13.89 16.01 6.93
N PRO A 108 14.04 15.99 5.61
CA PRO A 108 13.88 17.21 4.82
C PRO A 108 12.46 17.76 4.95
N THR A 109 12.35 19.07 4.87
CA THR A 109 11.07 19.76 4.82
C THR A 109 10.43 19.65 3.42
N VAL A 110 9.15 19.93 3.34
CA VAL A 110 8.44 20.01 2.06
C VAL A 110 9.14 21.00 1.11
N HIS A 111 9.55 22.16 1.63
CA HIS A 111 10.26 23.19 0.87
C HIS A 111 11.58 22.62 0.26
N GLU A 112 12.39 21.97 1.07
CA GLU A 112 13.67 21.39 0.62
C GLU A 112 13.46 20.32 -0.46
N MET A 113 12.47 19.46 -0.29
CA MET A 113 12.15 18.41 -1.28
C MET A 113 11.70 19.01 -2.63
N LEU A 114 10.87 20.04 -2.60
CA LEU A 114 10.39 20.71 -3.82
C LEU A 114 11.50 21.53 -4.47
N GLN A 115 12.31 22.21 -3.66
CA GLN A 115 13.49 22.96 -4.16
C GLN A 115 14.48 22.01 -4.86
N GLN A 116 14.75 20.86 -4.28
CA GLN A 116 15.61 19.85 -4.89
C GLN A 116 15.03 19.38 -6.25
N ALA A 117 13.74 19.13 -6.29
CA ALA A 117 13.07 18.74 -7.54
C ALA A 117 13.13 19.85 -8.60
N TRP A 118 12.94 21.09 -8.18
CA TRP A 118 13.09 22.27 -9.05
C TRP A 118 14.49 22.37 -9.63
N LYS A 119 15.50 22.28 -8.83
CA LYS A 119 16.92 22.29 -9.26
C LYS A 119 17.21 21.17 -10.27
N THR A 120 16.73 20.04 -10.01
CA THR A 120 16.85 18.90 -10.95
C THR A 120 16.13 19.17 -12.29
N UNK A 121 15.16 19.71 -12.21
CA UNK A 121 14.39 20.06 -13.36
C UNK A 121 14.97 21.23 -14.08
N UNK A 122 15.55 22.12 -13.42
CA UNK A 122 16.15 23.25 -14.04
C UNK A 122 17.50 22.85 -14.66
N UNK A 123 18.06 21.96 -14.13
CA UNK A 123 19.27 21.48 -14.64
C UNK A 123 19.11 20.70 -15.90
N UNK A 124 18.03 20.24 -15.99
CA UNK A 124 17.68 19.48 -17.13
C UNK A 124 17.16 20.29 -18.28
N UNK A 125 16.83 21.36 -17.97
CA UNK A 125 16.35 22.26 -18.94
C UNK A 125 17.40 23.23 -19.38
N UNK A 126 18.46 23.12 -18.81
CA UNK A 126 19.46 23.93 -19.20
C UNK A 126 19.25 25.37 -19.00
N UNK A 127 18.48 25.52 -18.16
CA UNK A 127 18.22 26.73 -17.85
C UNK A 127 19.23 27.20 -16.96
N GLU A 128 20.21 28.00 -17.35
CA GLU A 128 21.30 28.64 -16.63
C GLU A 128 20.83 29.82 -15.77
N SER A 129 19.58 30.14 -15.75
CA SER A 129 19.07 31.22 -14.90
C SER A 129 18.97 30.76 -13.44
N GLU A 130 19.58 31.54 -12.54
CA GLU A 130 19.34 31.50 -11.10
C GLU A 130 17.90 31.94 -10.79
N VAL A 131 16.91 31.20 -11.29
CA VAL A 131 15.53 31.46 -10.89
C VAL A 131 15.36 30.90 -9.48
N ASN A 132 15.29 31.79 -8.53
CA ASN A 132 15.03 31.42 -7.14
C ASN A 132 13.73 30.65 -7.06
N PHE A 133 13.79 29.47 -6.48
CA PHE A 133 12.61 28.67 -6.20
C PHE A 133 11.81 29.34 -5.07
N ASP A 134 10.64 29.80 -5.38
CA ASP A 134 9.69 30.30 -4.37
C ASP A 134 8.47 29.39 -4.33
N ILE A 135 8.32 28.70 -3.23
CA ILE A 135 7.24 27.74 -3.00
C ILE A 135 5.86 28.42 -3.04
N HIS A 136 5.77 29.66 -2.58
CA HIS A 136 4.48 30.39 -2.47
C HIS A 136 4.04 31.03 -3.79
N SER A 137 4.94 31.23 -4.72
CA SER A 137 4.61 31.83 -6.02
C SER A 137 4.34 30.80 -7.11
N ASN A 138 4.58 29.50 -6.84
CA ASN A 138 4.38 28.44 -7.83
C ASN A 138 2.90 28.04 -7.90
N PRO A 139 2.21 28.25 -9.06
CA PRO A 139 0.77 28.01 -9.14
C PRO A 139 0.37 26.54 -8.95
N VAL A 140 1.22 25.60 -9.28
CA VAL A 140 0.95 24.15 -9.08
C VAL A 140 0.97 23.83 -7.59
N ILE A 141 1.95 24.37 -6.87
CA ILE A 141 2.11 24.13 -5.42
C ILE A 141 0.94 24.77 -4.65
N ALA A 142 0.60 26.01 -4.98
CA ALA A 142 -0.54 26.73 -4.39
C ALA A 142 -1.86 26.00 -4.67
N TYR A 143 -2.06 25.55 -5.92
CA TYR A 143 -3.26 24.81 -6.31
C TYR A 143 -3.45 23.53 -5.49
N LEU A 144 -2.33 22.83 -5.17
CA LEU A 144 -2.36 21.60 -4.37
C LEU A 144 -2.36 21.87 -2.85
N GLY A 145 -2.26 23.13 -2.42
CA GLY A 145 -2.21 23.52 -1.00
C GLY A 145 -0.99 22.96 -0.27
N VAL A 146 0.13 22.81 -0.99
CA VAL A 146 1.36 22.24 -0.43
C VAL A 146 2.22 23.32 0.23
N ASP A 147 2.09 24.55 -0.19
CA ASP A 147 2.78 25.72 0.38
C ASP A 147 2.45 25.94 1.86
N GLU A 148 1.24 25.61 2.29
CA GLU A 148 0.82 25.69 3.70
C GLU A 148 1.67 24.81 4.62
N HIS A 149 2.33 23.80 4.04
CA HIS A 149 3.12 22.81 4.78
C HIS A 149 4.63 22.95 4.51
N ALA A 150 5.08 24.08 3.92
CA ALA A 150 6.45 24.28 3.45
C ALA A 150 7.53 23.91 4.48
N ASN A 151 7.34 24.31 5.73
CA ASN A 151 8.31 24.09 6.81
C ASN A 151 8.12 22.75 7.57
N LYS A 152 7.14 21.97 7.17
CA LYS A 152 6.82 20.71 7.83
C LYS A 152 7.76 19.60 7.35
N PRO A 153 8.42 18.86 8.25
CA PRO A 153 9.19 17.67 7.84
C PRO A 153 8.29 16.65 7.15
N ILE A 154 8.80 15.98 6.11
CA ILE A 154 7.99 15.05 5.30
C ILE A 154 7.42 13.88 6.10
N ASN A 155 8.11 13.45 7.17
CA ASN A 155 7.63 12.37 8.05
C ASN A 155 6.44 12.78 8.94
N GLN A 156 6.13 14.07 9.01
CA GLN A 156 4.99 14.60 9.78
C GLN A 156 3.75 14.88 8.90
N LEU A 157 3.88 14.66 7.59
CA LEU A 157 2.76 14.82 6.67
C LEU A 157 1.75 13.68 6.84
N SER A 158 0.47 14.01 6.77
CA SER A 158 -0.58 13.01 6.59
C SER A 158 -0.44 12.35 5.21
N SER A 159 -1.07 11.19 5.03
CA SER A 159 -1.02 10.47 3.75
C SER A 159 -1.52 11.34 2.58
N GLY A 160 -2.57 12.13 2.80
CA GLY A 160 -3.11 13.04 1.78
C GLY A 160 -2.15 14.20 1.46
N GLU A 161 -1.57 14.83 2.49
CA GLU A 161 -0.58 15.91 2.32
C GLU A 161 0.66 15.40 1.57
N LEU A 162 1.15 14.23 1.93
CA LEU A 162 2.31 13.62 1.28
C LEU A 162 2.04 13.36 -0.21
N ARG A 163 0.84 12.87 -0.56
CA ARG A 163 0.48 12.64 -1.98
C ARG A 163 0.41 13.92 -2.77
N ARG A 164 -0.20 14.96 -2.20
CA ARG A 164 -0.26 16.28 -2.86
C ARG A 164 1.16 16.82 -3.09
N MET A 165 2.05 16.67 -2.13
CA MET A 165 3.47 17.05 -2.28
C MET A 165 4.16 16.22 -3.40
N GLN A 166 3.93 14.92 -3.45
CA GLN A 166 4.47 14.06 -4.52
C GLN A 166 3.92 14.45 -5.90
N LEU A 167 2.63 14.77 -5.99
CA LEU A 167 2.02 15.29 -7.23
C LEU A 167 2.62 16.63 -7.63
N ALA A 168 2.75 17.58 -6.69
CA ALA A 168 3.38 18.89 -6.94
C ALA A 168 4.79 18.68 -7.54
N ARG A 169 5.57 17.82 -6.92
CA ARG A 169 6.93 17.49 -7.39
C ARG A 169 6.96 17.02 -8.85
N MET A 170 6.02 16.15 -9.23
CA MET A 170 5.97 15.63 -10.61
C MET A 170 5.44 16.66 -11.61
N LEU A 171 4.45 17.45 -11.20
CA LEU A 171 3.83 18.46 -12.06
C LEU A 171 4.75 19.66 -12.33
N MET A 172 5.77 19.89 -11.49
CA MET A 172 6.77 20.94 -11.71
C MET A 172 7.51 20.77 -13.05
N SER A 173 7.63 19.54 -13.56
CA SER A 173 8.23 19.28 -14.88
C SER A 173 7.26 19.51 -16.05
N ALA A 174 6.03 19.97 -15.78
CA ALA A 174 4.99 20.23 -16.78
C ALA A 174 4.80 19.08 -17.78
N PRO A 175 4.53 17.85 -17.29
CA PRO A 175 4.39 16.70 -18.20
C PRO A 175 3.14 16.80 -19.07
N THR A 176 3.20 16.20 -20.26
CA THR A 176 2.01 16.05 -21.14
C THR A 176 1.13 14.89 -20.67
N VAL A 177 1.76 13.83 -20.14
CA VAL A 177 1.06 12.64 -19.63
C VAL A 177 1.54 12.36 -18.19
N LEU A 178 0.58 12.21 -17.29
CA LEU A 178 0.84 11.80 -15.91
C LEU A 178 0.21 10.45 -15.65
N ILE A 179 1.04 9.46 -15.39
CA ILE A 179 0.62 8.09 -15.02
C ILE A 179 0.67 8.00 -13.50
N ILE A 180 -0.41 7.56 -12.86
CA ILE A 180 -0.49 7.44 -11.40
C ILE A 180 -0.84 6.00 -11.04
N ASP A 181 0.09 5.32 -10.36
CA ASP A 181 -0.09 3.93 -9.94
C ASP A 181 -0.75 3.88 -8.56
N ASN A 182 -1.94 3.33 -8.50
CA ASN A 182 -2.74 3.10 -7.29
C ASN A 182 -2.93 4.39 -6.46
N PRO A 183 -3.62 5.42 -7.00
CA PRO A 183 -3.72 6.73 -6.35
C PRO A 183 -4.34 6.69 -4.94
N TYR A 184 -5.22 5.74 -4.66
CA TYR A 184 -6.07 5.74 -3.47
C TYR A 184 -5.57 4.86 -2.32
N ILE A 185 -4.43 4.17 -2.47
CA ILE A 185 -3.90 3.28 -1.42
C ILE A 185 -3.65 4.07 -0.11
N GLY A 186 -4.21 3.61 1.02
CA GLY A 186 -3.97 4.20 2.34
C GLY A 186 -4.65 5.54 2.58
N LEU A 187 -5.64 5.91 1.76
CA LEU A 187 -6.45 7.10 1.98
C LEU A 187 -7.80 6.74 2.61
N ASP A 188 -8.21 7.50 3.61
CA ASP A 188 -9.57 7.46 4.12
C ASP A 188 -10.55 8.08 3.10
N LYS A 189 -11.85 8.01 3.38
CA LYS A 189 -12.90 8.46 2.45
C LYS A 189 -12.76 9.93 2.07
N ASP A 190 -12.44 10.78 3.03
CA ASP A 190 -12.36 12.23 2.81
C ASP A 190 -11.12 12.59 1.98
N ALA A 191 -9.97 12.02 2.30
CA ALA A 191 -8.74 12.21 1.53
C ALA A 191 -8.90 11.65 0.10
N ARG A 192 -9.61 10.53 -0.06
CA ARG A 192 -9.92 9.96 -1.38
C ARG A 192 -10.80 10.91 -2.21
N ALA A 193 -11.87 11.44 -1.60
CA ALA A 193 -12.75 12.39 -2.29
C ALA A 193 -12.00 13.65 -2.72
N MET A 194 -11.18 14.22 -1.83
CA MET A 194 -10.33 15.38 -2.13
C MET A 194 -9.36 15.08 -3.27
N LEU A 195 -8.65 13.96 -3.22
CA LEU A 195 -7.71 13.58 -4.29
C LEU A 195 -8.45 13.39 -5.63
N THR A 196 -9.65 12.80 -5.61
CA THR A 196 -10.46 12.64 -6.83
C THR A 196 -10.79 13.98 -7.47
N GLN A 197 -11.14 14.99 -6.67
CA GLN A 197 -11.40 16.35 -7.18
C GLN A 197 -10.15 16.96 -7.80
N VAL A 198 -9.00 16.85 -7.11
CA VAL A 198 -7.71 17.31 -7.62
C VAL A 198 -7.38 16.67 -8.97
N LEU A 199 -7.54 15.33 -9.06
CA LEU A 199 -7.24 14.61 -10.31
C LEU A 199 -8.21 15.01 -11.44
N ALA A 200 -9.48 15.23 -11.13
CA ALA A 200 -10.47 15.69 -12.14
C ALA A 200 -10.09 17.08 -12.70
N GLU A 201 -9.61 18.00 -11.85
CA GLU A 201 -9.14 19.31 -12.33
C GLU A 201 -7.85 19.19 -13.16
N LEU A 202 -6.90 18.35 -12.72
CA LEU A 202 -5.68 18.12 -13.48
C LEU A 202 -5.97 17.53 -14.88
N ALA A 203 -6.98 16.65 -14.97
CA ALA A 203 -7.37 16.02 -16.24
C ALA A 203 -7.84 17.00 -17.30
N LYS A 204 -8.22 18.23 -16.92
CA LYS A 204 -8.60 19.29 -17.88
C LYS A 204 -7.41 19.86 -18.62
N ASN A 205 -6.20 19.75 -18.06
CA ASN A 205 -5.00 20.44 -18.56
C ASN A 205 -3.90 19.48 -19.02
N LEU A 206 -3.96 18.21 -18.60
CA LEU A 206 -2.98 17.19 -18.99
C LEU A 206 -3.68 15.82 -19.14
N THR A 207 -3.04 14.88 -19.81
CA THR A 207 -3.62 13.56 -20.00
C THR A 207 -3.25 12.65 -18.83
N LEU A 208 -4.27 12.18 -18.09
CA LEU A 208 -4.10 11.29 -16.96
C LEU A 208 -4.24 9.82 -17.37
N VAL A 209 -3.35 8.99 -16.87
CA VAL A 209 -3.48 7.53 -16.94
C VAL A 209 -3.44 7.00 -15.49
N LEU A 210 -4.52 6.37 -15.05
CA LEU A 210 -4.63 5.82 -13.70
C LEU A 210 -4.47 4.31 -13.75
N VAL A 211 -3.57 3.76 -12.95
CA VAL A 211 -3.36 2.31 -12.89
C VAL A 211 -3.99 1.82 -11.61
N VAL A 212 -5.02 0.98 -11.73
CA VAL A 212 -5.78 0.50 -10.56
C VAL A 212 -6.03 -1.01 -10.66
N SER A 213 -6.28 -1.63 -9.52
CA SER A 213 -6.52 -3.08 -9.45
C SER A 213 -7.98 -3.46 -9.19
N ARG A 214 -8.83 -2.46 -8.91
CA ARG A 214 -10.26 -2.64 -8.64
C ARG A 214 -11.08 -1.65 -9.46
N SER A 215 -12.24 -2.07 -9.92
CA SER A 215 -13.16 -1.17 -10.63
C SER A 215 -13.63 0.00 -9.77
N GLU A 216 -13.79 -0.21 -8.46
CA GLU A 216 -14.21 0.84 -7.51
C GLU A 216 -13.18 1.96 -7.36
N ASP A 217 -11.94 1.72 -7.80
CA ASP A 217 -10.87 2.72 -7.78
C ASP A 217 -10.78 3.54 -9.07
N VAL A 218 -11.64 3.28 -10.05
CA VAL A 218 -11.73 4.11 -11.26
C VAL A 218 -12.58 5.35 -10.94
N PRO A 219 -12.02 6.57 -11.02
CA PRO A 219 -12.81 7.77 -10.69
C PRO A 219 -13.89 8.07 -11.74
N PRO A 220 -14.98 8.77 -11.34
CA PRO A 220 -16.11 9.03 -12.24
C PRO A 220 -15.80 9.85 -13.50
N PHE A 221 -14.69 10.59 -13.53
CA PHE A 221 -14.30 11.37 -14.69
C PHE A 221 -13.57 10.55 -15.76
N VAL A 222 -13.26 9.28 -15.49
CA VAL A 222 -12.63 8.35 -16.44
C VAL A 222 -13.73 7.55 -17.13
N GLU A 223 -13.76 7.60 -18.45
CA GLU A 223 -14.78 6.90 -19.26
C GLU A 223 -14.27 5.59 -19.87
N GLN A 224 -12.96 5.51 -20.12
CA GLN A 224 -12.35 4.41 -20.85
C GLN A 224 -11.39 3.62 -19.98
N VAL A 225 -11.40 2.32 -20.13
CA VAL A 225 -10.52 1.37 -19.44
C VAL A 225 -9.82 0.49 -20.47
N VAL A 226 -8.51 0.28 -20.26
CA VAL A 226 -7.74 -0.79 -20.91
C VAL A 226 -7.47 -1.85 -19.84
N CYS A 227 -7.94 -3.07 -20.09
CA CYS A 227 -7.75 -4.19 -19.18
C CYS A 227 -6.43 -4.91 -19.52
N VAL A 228 -5.60 -5.17 -18.49
CA VAL A 228 -4.36 -5.94 -18.66
C VAL A 228 -4.43 -7.18 -17.77
N GLU A 229 -4.55 -8.33 -18.40
CA GLU A 229 -4.75 -9.61 -17.73
C GLU A 229 -3.91 -10.69 -18.40
N ASN A 230 -3.19 -11.49 -17.61
CA ASN A 230 -2.30 -12.55 -18.12
C ASN A 230 -1.28 -12.00 -19.15
N LYS A 231 -0.81 -10.77 -18.94
CA LYS A 231 0.11 -10.04 -19.85
C LYS A 231 -0.50 -9.83 -21.26
N VAL A 232 -1.82 -9.74 -21.37
CA VAL A 232 -2.53 -9.37 -22.61
C VAL A 232 -3.21 -8.02 -22.38
N VAL A 233 -3.06 -7.10 -23.33
CA VAL A 233 -3.67 -5.76 -23.30
C VAL A 233 -4.97 -5.82 -24.13
N SER A 234 -6.10 -5.44 -23.53
CA SER A 234 -7.38 -5.41 -24.24
C SER A 234 -7.50 -4.17 -25.13
N ALA A 235 -8.44 -4.20 -26.06
CA ALA A 235 -8.94 -2.97 -26.65
C ALA A 235 -9.59 -2.10 -25.55
N PRO A 236 -9.64 -0.76 -25.72
CA PRO A 236 -10.37 0.10 -24.80
C PRO A 236 -11.84 -0.28 -24.70
N MET A 237 -12.38 -0.21 -23.49
CA MET A 237 -13.79 -0.49 -23.20
C MET A 237 -14.34 0.53 -22.21
N SER A 238 -15.66 0.64 -22.11
CA SER A 238 -16.27 1.53 -21.10
C SER A 238 -16.04 0.98 -19.70
N VAL A 239 -16.06 1.87 -18.70
CA VAL A 239 -15.97 1.49 -17.28
C VAL A 239 -17.07 0.48 -16.92
N THR A 240 -18.30 0.69 -17.44
CA THR A 240 -19.43 -0.23 -17.19
C THR A 240 -19.13 -1.64 -17.69
N ALA A 241 -18.62 -1.77 -18.92
CA ALA A 241 -18.25 -3.07 -19.48
C ALA A 241 -17.14 -3.77 -18.69
N TYR A 242 -16.19 -2.97 -18.18
CA TYR A 242 -15.12 -3.51 -17.31
C TYR A 242 -15.68 -4.02 -15.97
N VAL A 243 -16.59 -3.26 -15.35
CA VAL A 243 -17.24 -3.66 -14.08
C VAL A 243 -18.01 -4.99 -14.28
N GLU A 244 -18.78 -5.10 -15.36
CA GLU A 244 -19.51 -6.33 -15.68
C GLU A 244 -18.56 -7.52 -15.88
N LYS A 245 -17.48 -7.31 -16.63
CA LYS A 245 -16.45 -8.33 -16.84
C LYS A 245 -15.84 -8.77 -15.51
N GLU A 246 -15.44 -7.81 -14.67
CA GLU A 246 -14.84 -8.11 -13.35
C GLU A 246 -15.81 -8.90 -12.47
N GLN A 247 -17.09 -8.46 -12.38
CA GLN A 247 -18.11 -9.15 -11.59
C GLN A 247 -18.35 -10.58 -12.08
N ALA A 248 -18.33 -10.80 -13.39
CA ALA A 248 -18.52 -12.13 -13.99
C ALA A 248 -17.39 -13.11 -13.60
N THR A 249 -16.18 -12.60 -13.33
CA THR A 249 -15.04 -13.43 -12.96
C THR A 249 -14.95 -13.69 -11.45
N LEU A 250 -15.71 -12.96 -10.61
CA LEU A 250 -15.67 -13.18 -9.18
C LEU A 250 -16.27 -14.54 -8.79
N PRO A 251 -15.68 -15.23 -7.81
CA PRO A 251 -16.21 -16.52 -7.37
C PRO A 251 -17.61 -16.36 -6.76
N LYS A 252 -18.57 -17.03 -7.34
CA LYS A 252 -20.00 -16.96 -6.92
C LYS A 252 -20.29 -17.73 -5.62
N ARG A 253 -19.41 -18.64 -5.22
CA ARG A 253 -19.53 -19.43 -3.98
C ARG A 253 -18.20 -19.46 -3.25
N ALA A 254 -18.26 -19.44 -1.92
CA ALA A 254 -17.09 -19.70 -1.09
C ALA A 254 -16.62 -21.15 -1.35
N GLU A 255 -15.41 -21.30 -1.82
CA GLU A 255 -14.79 -22.62 -1.98
C GLU A 255 -14.51 -23.22 -0.61
N ARG A 256 -14.48 -24.57 -0.57
CA ARG A 256 -14.16 -25.31 0.66
C ARG A 256 -12.65 -25.16 0.94
N ILE A 257 -12.31 -24.20 1.81
CA ILE A 257 -10.92 -23.91 2.16
C ILE A 257 -10.47 -24.93 3.22
N LYS A 258 -9.41 -25.66 2.89
CA LYS A 258 -8.73 -26.58 3.82
C LYS A 258 -7.50 -25.85 4.36
N LEU A 259 -7.52 -25.58 5.67
CA LEU A 259 -6.38 -24.94 6.33
C LEU A 259 -5.30 -25.97 6.66
N PRO A 260 -4.02 -25.58 6.72
CA PRO A 260 -2.98 -26.43 7.28
C PRO A 260 -3.36 -26.83 8.71
N LYS A 261 -2.86 -27.95 9.16
CA LYS A 261 -3.05 -28.38 10.56
C LYS A 261 -2.38 -27.32 11.47
N ASP A 262 -3.10 -26.91 12.50
CA ASP A 262 -2.47 -26.07 13.54
C ASP A 262 -1.24 -26.83 14.08
N ALA A 263 -0.12 -26.14 14.14
CA ALA A 263 1.02 -26.63 14.90
C ALA A 263 0.53 -26.90 16.32
N ASP A 264 0.91 -28.05 16.89
CA ASP A 264 0.54 -28.43 18.25
C ASP A 264 0.88 -27.27 19.21
N LEU A 265 -0.11 -26.48 19.53
CA LEU A 265 0.04 -25.38 20.46
C LEU A 265 0.13 -25.98 21.87
N ARG A 266 1.36 -26.19 22.32
CA ARG A 266 1.66 -26.71 23.66
C ARG A 266 1.43 -25.67 24.77
N HIS A 267 0.79 -24.55 24.45
CA HIS A 267 0.48 -23.53 25.43
C HIS A 267 -1.04 -23.28 25.48
N GLU A 268 -1.55 -23.07 26.65
CA GLU A 268 -2.94 -22.65 26.84
C GLU A 268 -3.11 -21.22 26.33
N VAL A 269 -4.16 -20.99 25.58
CA VAL A 269 -4.54 -19.62 25.18
C VAL A 269 -5.33 -19.04 26.34
N PRO A 270 -4.85 -17.96 26.97
CA PRO A 270 -5.56 -17.33 28.06
C PRO A 270 -6.93 -16.80 27.62
N GLN A 271 -7.86 -16.79 28.54
CA GLN A 271 -9.20 -16.24 28.26
C GLN A 271 -9.14 -14.77 27.88
N GLU A 272 -8.23 -14.00 28.50
CA GLU A 272 -7.99 -12.58 28.16
C GLU A 272 -6.75 -12.44 27.31
N VAL A 273 -6.92 -11.92 26.10
CA VAL A 273 -5.85 -11.67 25.12
C VAL A 273 -5.29 -10.27 25.29
N ILE A 274 -6.17 -9.27 25.45
CA ILE A 274 -5.80 -7.86 25.70
C ILE A 274 -6.63 -7.35 26.86
N ASP A 275 -5.95 -6.75 27.83
CA ASP A 275 -6.57 -6.06 28.93
C ASP A 275 -5.87 -4.72 29.15
N PHE A 276 -6.48 -3.64 28.68
CA PHE A 276 -6.01 -2.25 28.81
C PHE A 276 -6.91 -1.51 29.78
N ASN A 277 -6.32 -0.99 30.86
CA ASN A 277 -7.08 -0.31 31.90
C ASN A 277 -6.69 1.18 31.94
N ARG A 278 -7.58 2.04 31.41
CA ARG A 278 -7.48 3.51 31.44
C ARG A 278 -6.11 4.03 30.94
N ILE A 279 -5.57 3.43 29.90
CA ILE A 279 -4.26 3.81 29.36
C ILE A 279 -4.30 5.21 28.72
N SER A 280 -3.19 5.94 28.83
CA SER A 280 -3.03 7.25 28.18
C SER A 280 -1.65 7.30 27.54
N ILE A 281 -1.59 7.70 26.27
CA ILE A 281 -0.35 7.78 25.48
C ILE A 281 -0.19 9.21 24.98
N ARG A 282 1.02 9.77 25.20
CA ARG A 282 1.36 11.15 24.80
C ARG A 282 2.69 11.17 24.06
N TYR A 283 2.79 12.04 23.06
CA TYR A 283 4.04 12.38 22.38
C TYR A 283 4.21 13.90 22.46
N GLY A 284 5.17 14.35 23.23
CA GLY A 284 5.33 15.76 23.55
C GLY A 284 4.05 16.30 24.21
N GLU A 285 3.51 17.38 23.67
CA GLU A 285 2.28 18.01 24.16
C GLU A 285 1.00 17.33 23.64
N ARG A 286 1.13 16.44 22.67
CA ARG A 286 -0.02 15.83 21.99
C ARG A 286 -0.45 14.53 22.70
N THR A 287 -1.68 14.49 23.20
CA THR A 287 -2.31 13.26 23.71
C THR A 287 -2.95 12.50 22.55
N ILE A 288 -2.51 11.26 22.34
CA ILE A 288 -3.02 10.38 21.28
C ILE A 288 -4.15 9.49 21.81
N LEU A 289 -3.91 8.82 22.94
CA LEU A 289 -4.91 8.01 23.63
C LEU A 289 -5.15 8.59 25.01
N ARG A 290 -6.41 8.69 25.43
CA ARG A 290 -6.76 9.30 26.72
C ARG A 290 -7.71 8.39 27.49
N LYS A 291 -7.22 7.84 28.61
CA LYS A 291 -7.99 6.99 29.53
C LYS A 291 -8.75 5.88 28.81
N LEU A 292 -8.12 5.24 27.81
CA LEU A 292 -8.73 4.17 27.03
C LEU A 292 -8.72 2.87 27.84
N SER A 293 -9.87 2.23 27.96
CA SER A 293 -9.98 0.85 28.41
C SER A 293 -10.44 -0.02 27.27
N TRP A 294 -9.84 -1.20 27.11
CA TRP A 294 -10.19 -2.13 26.04
C TRP A 294 -9.83 -3.54 26.47
N HIS A 295 -10.84 -4.41 26.42
CA HIS A 295 -10.72 -5.80 26.84
C HIS A 295 -11.09 -6.68 25.65
N VAL A 296 -10.18 -7.59 25.29
CA VAL A 296 -10.40 -8.54 24.18
C VAL A 296 -10.19 -9.95 24.73
N ARG A 297 -11.20 -10.78 24.55
CA ARG A 297 -11.15 -12.19 24.95
C ARG A 297 -10.73 -13.08 23.78
N SER A 298 -10.20 -14.24 24.12
CA SER A 298 -9.89 -15.28 23.14
C SER A 298 -11.14 -15.63 22.34
N GLY A 299 -11.00 -15.73 21.02
CA GLY A 299 -12.09 -16.02 20.10
C GLY A 299 -12.96 -14.83 19.70
N GLU A 300 -12.67 -13.63 20.20
CA GLU A 300 -13.39 -12.42 19.75
C GLU A 300 -12.77 -11.86 18.47
N HIS A 301 -13.63 -11.28 17.61
CA HIS A 301 -13.20 -10.71 16.33
C HIS A 301 -13.63 -9.25 16.24
N TRP A 302 -12.65 -8.37 16.29
CA TRP A 302 -12.83 -6.93 16.45
C TRP A 302 -12.48 -6.13 15.20
N ALA A 303 -13.33 -5.19 14.82
CA ALA A 303 -12.95 -4.09 13.92
C ALA A 303 -12.53 -2.89 14.76
N LEU A 304 -11.33 -2.38 14.49
CA LEU A 304 -10.83 -1.13 15.08
C LEU A 304 -11.06 -0.02 14.07
N VAL A 305 -11.98 0.90 14.38
CA VAL A 305 -12.42 1.96 13.47
C VAL A 305 -12.12 3.35 14.04
N GLY A 306 -11.92 4.33 13.14
CA GLY A 306 -11.64 5.71 13.52
C GLY A 306 -10.95 6.46 12.37
N GLU A 307 -10.99 7.78 12.44
CA GLU A 307 -10.36 8.67 11.46
C GLU A 307 -8.84 8.48 11.42
N ASN A 308 -8.22 8.97 10.35
CA ASN A 308 -6.76 9.03 10.29
C ASN A 308 -6.23 9.97 11.41
N GLY A 309 -5.21 9.49 12.12
CA GLY A 309 -4.68 10.20 13.28
C GLY A 309 -5.44 10.01 14.59
N ALA A 310 -6.45 9.13 14.63
CA ALA A 310 -7.19 8.81 15.86
C ALA A 310 -6.41 7.93 16.85
N GLY A 311 -5.22 7.43 16.44
CA GLY A 311 -4.38 6.63 17.32
C GLY A 311 -4.47 5.12 17.10
N LYS A 312 -5.05 4.67 15.96
CA LYS A 312 -5.19 3.23 15.64
C LYS A 312 -3.82 2.52 15.66
N SER A 313 -2.85 3.04 14.91
CA SER A 313 -1.50 2.45 14.85
C SER A 313 -0.78 2.52 16.20
N THR A 314 -1.01 3.59 16.98
CA THR A 314 -0.48 3.69 18.35
C THR A 314 -1.07 2.60 19.25
N LEU A 315 -2.37 2.38 19.15
CA LEU A 315 -3.04 1.31 19.93
C LEU A 315 -2.49 -0.08 19.53
N LEU A 316 -2.35 -0.33 18.22
CA LEU A 316 -1.79 -1.60 17.74
C LEU A 316 -0.33 -1.79 18.16
N SER A 317 0.49 -0.72 18.19
CA SER A 317 1.88 -0.80 18.62
C SER A 317 2.02 -1.21 20.10
N LEU A 318 1.03 -0.86 20.94
CA LEU A 318 0.98 -1.34 22.33
C LEU A 318 0.68 -2.84 22.39
N VAL A 319 -0.26 -3.31 21.56
CA VAL A 319 -0.61 -4.74 21.48
C VAL A 319 0.57 -5.57 20.94
N CYS A 320 1.28 -5.05 19.94
CA CYS A 320 2.45 -5.73 19.34
C CYS A 320 3.71 -5.65 20.22
N ALA A 321 3.62 -5.00 21.38
CA ALA A 321 4.74 -4.80 22.32
C ALA A 321 5.90 -3.98 21.72
N ASP A 322 5.63 -3.15 20.71
CA ASP A 322 6.63 -2.30 20.04
C ASP A 322 6.74 -0.90 20.66
N ASN A 323 5.74 -0.48 21.43
CA ASN A 323 5.68 0.87 22.00
C ASN A 323 6.24 0.89 23.41
N PRO A 324 7.32 1.64 23.67
CA PRO A 324 7.95 1.66 25.00
C PRO A 324 7.06 2.27 26.10
N GLN A 325 6.07 3.11 25.76
CA GLN A 325 5.14 3.65 26.75
C GLN A 325 4.23 2.56 27.37
N ALA A 326 4.19 1.35 26.79
CA ALA A 326 3.45 0.21 27.33
C ALA A 326 3.90 -0.11 28.79
N TYR A 327 5.17 0.11 29.11
CA TYR A 327 5.73 -0.17 30.44
C TYR A 327 5.23 0.80 31.52
N ALA A 328 4.75 1.97 31.13
CA ALA A 328 4.20 2.99 32.05
C ALA A 328 2.68 2.89 32.19
N CYS A 329 2.05 1.91 31.52
CA CYS A 329 0.60 1.76 31.44
C CYS A 329 0.15 0.45 32.11
N ASP A 330 -1.10 0.41 32.54
CA ASP A 330 -1.71 -0.82 33.04
C ASP A 330 -2.22 -1.64 31.85
N ILE A 331 -1.31 -2.47 31.34
CA ILE A 331 -1.51 -3.30 30.13
C ILE A 331 -1.17 -4.75 30.48
N ARG A 332 -2.12 -5.64 30.16
CA ARG A 332 -1.85 -7.08 30.15
C ARG A 332 -2.08 -7.63 28.74
N LEU A 333 -1.16 -8.49 28.31
CA LEU A 333 -1.26 -9.19 27.02
C LEU A 333 -1.13 -10.69 27.30
N PHE A 334 -2.09 -11.45 26.79
CA PHE A 334 -2.16 -12.91 27.02
C PHE A 334 -2.08 -13.26 28.52
N GLY A 335 -2.76 -12.45 29.37
CA GLY A 335 -2.80 -12.64 30.81
C GLY A 335 -1.58 -12.15 31.57
N CYS A 336 -0.52 -11.72 30.90
CA CYS A 336 0.75 -11.28 31.52
C CYS A 336 0.82 -9.75 31.57
N GLN A 337 1.08 -9.20 32.77
CA GLN A 337 1.27 -7.77 32.98
C GLN A 337 2.58 -7.30 32.33
N ARG A 338 2.51 -6.23 31.53
CA ARG A 338 3.71 -5.65 30.89
C ARG A 338 4.70 -5.14 31.95
N GLY A 339 5.98 -5.46 31.75
CA GLY A 339 7.07 -5.01 32.60
C GLY A 339 7.35 -5.87 33.84
N LYS A 340 6.75 -7.06 33.94
CA LYS A 340 6.97 -7.98 35.07
C LYS A 340 7.79 -9.22 34.69
N GLY A 341 8.71 -9.07 33.73
CA GLY A 341 9.67 -10.11 33.36
C GLY A 341 9.28 -10.95 32.15
N GLU A 342 8.17 -10.64 31.51
CA GLU A 342 7.78 -11.31 30.27
C GLU A 342 8.69 -10.91 29.10
N SER A 343 8.96 -11.86 28.22
CA SER A 343 9.72 -11.60 27.00
C SER A 343 8.84 -10.99 25.93
N ILE A 344 9.33 -9.98 25.23
CA ILE A 344 8.68 -9.43 24.01
C ILE A 344 8.47 -10.56 22.99
N TRP A 345 9.41 -11.47 22.90
CA TRP A 345 9.34 -12.59 21.95
C TRP A 345 8.20 -13.58 22.27
N ASP A 346 7.87 -13.77 23.55
CA ASP A 346 6.75 -14.61 23.95
C ASP A 346 5.41 -14.04 23.52
N ILE A 347 5.31 -12.71 23.52
CA ILE A 347 4.13 -11.99 23.00
C ILE A 347 4.12 -12.09 21.48
N LYS A 348 5.24 -11.77 20.82
CA LYS A 348 5.31 -11.72 19.35
C LYS A 348 5.06 -13.08 18.69
N ARG A 349 5.49 -14.17 19.30
CA ARG A 349 5.20 -15.53 18.80
C ARG A 349 3.71 -15.80 18.66
N ARG A 350 2.88 -15.19 19.52
CA ARG A 350 1.42 -15.37 19.54
C ARG A 350 0.68 -14.47 18.56
N ILE A 351 1.36 -13.47 17.98
CA ILE A 351 0.73 -12.43 17.15
C ILE A 351 1.16 -12.57 15.69
N GLY A 352 0.21 -12.74 14.78
CA GLY A 352 0.41 -12.53 13.35
C GLY A 352 0.08 -11.09 13.01
N TYR A 353 0.98 -10.37 12.37
CA TYR A 353 0.81 -8.92 12.15
C TYR A 353 1.10 -8.52 10.71
N VAL A 354 0.16 -7.74 10.14
CA VAL A 354 0.30 -7.07 8.84
C VAL A 354 -0.05 -5.60 9.01
N SER A 355 0.76 -4.72 8.43
CA SER A 355 0.48 -3.28 8.41
C SER A 355 1.10 -2.62 7.18
N PRO A 356 0.64 -1.41 6.81
CA PRO A 356 1.28 -0.64 5.75
C PRO A 356 2.76 -0.34 6.01
N GLU A 357 3.16 -0.18 7.27
CA GLU A 357 4.56 0.07 7.64
C GLU A 357 5.44 -1.14 7.35
N ILE A 358 4.99 -2.35 7.68
CA ILE A 358 5.73 -3.58 7.36
C ILE A 358 5.93 -3.67 5.85
N TYR A 359 4.89 -3.39 5.07
CA TYR A 359 4.97 -3.41 3.61
C TYR A 359 6.03 -2.40 3.11
N SER A 360 6.04 -1.19 3.63
CA SER A 360 6.96 -0.14 3.18
C SER A 360 8.43 -0.43 3.53
N THR A 361 8.67 -1.11 4.67
CA THR A 361 10.02 -1.41 5.14
C THR A 361 10.56 -2.76 4.64
N TYR A 362 9.70 -3.65 4.16
CA TYR A 362 10.11 -5.00 3.77
C TYR A 362 10.72 -4.98 2.35
N ARG A 363 12.01 -4.64 2.25
CA ARG A 363 12.75 -4.50 0.99
C ARG A 363 13.90 -5.52 0.94
N LYS A 364 13.53 -6.80 0.92
CA LYS A 364 14.50 -7.90 0.86
C LYS A 364 14.43 -8.63 -0.49
N SER A 365 15.56 -8.72 -1.16
CA SER A 365 15.71 -9.43 -2.44
C SER A 365 15.93 -10.92 -2.16
N LEU A 366 14.84 -11.62 -1.81
CA LEU A 366 14.81 -13.03 -1.44
C LEU A 366 13.71 -13.75 -2.22
N PRO A 367 13.81 -15.09 -2.36
CA PRO A 367 12.66 -15.88 -2.83
C PRO A 367 11.43 -15.63 -1.95
N THR A 368 10.26 -15.59 -2.56
CA THR A 368 9.01 -15.27 -1.86
C THR A 368 8.72 -16.24 -0.70
N ILE A 369 9.04 -17.54 -0.88
CA ILE A 369 8.84 -18.52 0.19
C ILE A 369 9.70 -18.20 1.43
N ASP A 370 10.87 -17.61 1.25
CA ASP A 370 11.75 -17.22 2.35
C ASP A 370 11.18 -15.99 3.10
N ILE A 371 10.50 -15.09 2.35
CA ILE A 371 9.76 -13.98 2.96
C ILE A 371 8.64 -14.53 3.86
N VAL A 372 7.87 -15.51 3.35
CA VAL A 372 6.81 -16.15 4.12
C VAL A 372 7.39 -16.85 5.37
N ALA A 373 8.49 -17.59 5.20
CA ALA A 373 9.15 -18.33 6.30
C ALA A 373 9.71 -17.38 7.39
N SER A 374 10.08 -16.14 7.04
CA SER A 374 10.52 -15.15 8.04
C SER A 374 9.44 -14.86 9.09
N GLY A 375 8.16 -15.12 8.75
CA GLY A 375 7.03 -14.97 9.66
C GLY A 375 7.03 -15.94 10.84
N LEU A 376 7.68 -17.09 10.69
CA LEU A 376 7.82 -18.07 11.77
C LEU A 376 8.59 -17.50 12.98
N ARG A 377 9.48 -16.54 12.72
CA ARG A 377 10.35 -15.91 13.73
C ARG A 377 10.17 -14.39 13.85
N ASP A 378 9.20 -13.81 13.15
CA ASP A 378 8.90 -12.37 13.11
C ASP A 378 10.09 -11.48 12.71
N THR A 379 10.95 -11.98 11.83
CA THR A 379 12.12 -11.22 11.36
C THR A 379 11.84 -10.50 10.04
N VAL A 380 12.52 -9.37 9.81
CA VAL A 380 12.54 -8.69 8.50
C VAL A 380 13.72 -9.25 7.71
N GLY A 381 13.45 -10.27 6.94
CA GLY A 381 14.45 -11.08 6.24
C GLY A 381 14.66 -12.43 6.91
N LEU A 382 15.40 -13.30 6.24
CA LEU A 382 15.65 -14.68 6.70
C LEU A 382 17.04 -14.76 7.30
N TYR A 383 17.13 -14.95 8.61
CA TYR A 383 18.40 -15.05 9.35
C TYR A 383 18.75 -16.50 9.70
N CYS A 384 17.77 -17.39 9.69
CA CYS A 384 17.95 -18.83 9.91
C CYS A 384 17.23 -19.58 8.80
N GLN A 385 17.87 -20.57 8.23
CA GLN A 385 17.23 -21.40 7.19
C GLN A 385 16.08 -22.19 7.82
N PRO A 386 14.89 -22.15 7.24
CA PRO A 386 13.78 -22.95 7.70
C PRO A 386 14.02 -24.44 7.42
N SER A 387 13.54 -25.29 8.29
CA SER A 387 13.57 -26.74 8.05
C SER A 387 12.66 -27.12 6.88
N ASP A 388 12.79 -28.35 6.38
CA ASP A 388 11.93 -28.83 5.30
C ASP A 388 10.45 -28.86 5.74
N GLU A 389 10.18 -29.20 7.01
CA GLU A 389 8.83 -29.17 7.57
C GLU A 389 8.29 -27.74 7.63
N GLU A 390 9.10 -26.79 8.07
CA GLU A 390 8.73 -25.36 8.09
C GLU A 390 8.45 -24.84 6.68
N ARG A 391 9.28 -25.21 5.69
CA ARG A 391 9.04 -24.85 4.28
C ARG A 391 7.74 -25.46 3.76
N ALA A 392 7.44 -26.70 4.13
CA ALA A 392 6.20 -27.37 3.74
C ALA A 392 4.97 -26.60 4.28
N VAL A 393 5.01 -26.21 5.56
CA VAL A 393 3.93 -25.39 6.17
C VAL A 393 3.78 -24.04 5.43
N CYS A 394 4.89 -23.39 5.13
CA CYS A 394 4.86 -22.12 4.37
C CYS A 394 4.21 -22.33 3.00
N MET A 395 4.57 -23.40 2.31
CA MET A 395 4.00 -23.74 0.99
C MET A 395 2.50 -24.06 1.09
N GLU A 396 2.06 -24.76 2.15
CA GLU A 396 0.64 -25.01 2.39
C GLU A 396 -0.14 -23.69 2.57
N TRP A 397 0.38 -22.77 3.37
CA TRP A 397 -0.25 -21.45 3.53
C TRP A 397 -0.26 -20.66 2.21
N MET A 398 0.81 -20.73 1.42
CA MET A 398 0.83 -20.10 0.09
C MET A 398 -0.28 -20.68 -0.82
N ARG A 399 -0.50 -22.01 -0.78
CA ARG A 399 -1.60 -22.65 -1.55
C ARG A 399 -2.97 -22.18 -1.05
N VAL A 400 -3.15 -22.07 0.27
CA VAL A 400 -4.41 -21.57 0.85
C VAL A 400 -4.76 -20.19 0.29
N PHE A 401 -3.77 -19.32 0.11
CA PHE A 401 -3.95 -17.98 -0.46
C PHE A 401 -3.75 -17.93 -1.98
N ARG A 402 -3.58 -19.08 -2.67
CA ARG A 402 -3.36 -19.18 -4.11
C ARG A 402 -2.11 -18.43 -4.58
N ALA A 403 -1.09 -18.38 -3.73
CA ALA A 403 0.17 -17.67 -3.97
C ALA A 403 1.35 -18.61 -4.23
N GLU A 404 1.12 -19.94 -4.36
CA GLU A 404 2.19 -20.93 -4.51
C GLU A 404 3.05 -20.72 -5.77
N HIS A 405 2.44 -20.19 -6.82
CA HIS A 405 3.13 -19.89 -8.08
C HIS A 405 4.17 -18.76 -7.94
N LEU A 406 4.12 -18.01 -6.84
CA LEU A 406 5.07 -16.94 -6.52
C LEU A 406 6.29 -17.45 -5.71
N ALA A 407 6.25 -18.67 -5.17
CA ALA A 407 7.17 -19.16 -4.14
C ALA A 407 8.65 -18.95 -4.48
N GLN A 408 9.05 -19.24 -5.72
CA GLN A 408 10.43 -19.13 -6.18
C GLN A 408 10.77 -17.77 -6.80
N GLN A 409 9.78 -16.91 -6.98
CA GLN A 409 10.01 -15.58 -7.56
C GLN A 409 10.67 -14.66 -6.53
N ASN A 410 11.51 -13.76 -7.01
CA ASN A 410 12.11 -12.73 -6.15
C ASN A 410 11.01 -11.76 -5.68
N TYR A 411 10.90 -11.57 -4.38
CA TYR A 411 9.87 -10.71 -3.76
C TYR A 411 9.88 -9.28 -4.33
N MET A 412 11.07 -8.71 -4.57
CA MET A 412 11.19 -7.34 -5.09
C MET A 412 10.71 -7.21 -6.55
N LYS A 413 10.60 -8.32 -7.28
CA LYS A 413 10.08 -8.33 -8.66
C LYS A 413 8.57 -8.52 -8.74
N LEU A 414 7.92 -8.80 -7.61
CA LEU A 414 6.46 -8.97 -7.55
C LEU A 414 5.74 -7.61 -7.68
N SER A 415 4.52 -7.64 -8.19
CA SER A 415 3.64 -6.46 -8.15
C SER A 415 3.32 -6.07 -6.71
N SER A 416 2.92 -4.81 -6.49
CA SER A 416 2.57 -4.31 -5.15
C SER A 416 1.50 -5.15 -4.46
N GLY A 417 0.46 -5.56 -5.20
CA GLY A 417 -0.58 -6.43 -4.66
C GLY A 417 -0.07 -7.82 -4.31
N GLN A 418 0.78 -8.41 -5.16
CA GLN A 418 1.39 -9.71 -4.85
C GLN A 418 2.29 -9.62 -3.62
N GLN A 419 3.08 -8.56 -3.47
CA GLN A 419 3.92 -8.33 -2.28
C GLN A 419 3.06 -8.27 -1.01
N ARG A 420 1.92 -7.54 -1.06
CA ARG A 420 1.00 -7.44 0.09
C ARG A 420 0.35 -8.79 0.41
N LEU A 421 -0.05 -9.53 -0.61
CA LEU A 421 -0.59 -10.90 -0.42
C LEU A 421 0.44 -11.79 0.29
N VAL A 422 1.70 -11.73 -0.12
CA VAL A 422 2.80 -12.51 0.49
C VAL A 422 2.97 -12.13 1.97
N LEU A 423 2.93 -10.85 2.31
CA LEU A 423 3.02 -10.41 3.71
C LEU A 423 1.77 -10.80 4.51
N LEU A 424 0.61 -10.86 3.86
CA LEU A 424 -0.60 -11.39 4.51
C LEU A 424 -0.41 -12.89 4.81
N VAL A 425 0.06 -13.70 3.85
CA VAL A 425 0.38 -15.13 4.07
C VAL A 425 1.36 -15.28 5.23
N ARG A 426 2.42 -14.45 5.25
CA ARG A 426 3.44 -14.43 6.28
C ARG A 426 2.86 -14.33 7.70
N ALA A 427 1.77 -13.60 7.88
CA ALA A 427 1.15 -13.42 9.20
C ALA A 427 0.49 -14.71 9.74
N PHE A 428 0.14 -15.66 8.86
CA PHE A 428 -0.55 -16.90 9.23
C PHE A 428 0.38 -18.09 9.53
N VAL A 429 1.62 -18.07 9.02
CA VAL A 429 2.47 -19.28 8.97
C VAL A 429 2.79 -19.90 10.32
N LYS A 430 2.79 -19.12 11.40
CA LYS A 430 3.03 -19.61 12.76
C LYS A 430 1.75 -19.94 13.53
N SER A 431 0.59 -19.93 12.83
CA SER A 431 -0.72 -20.19 13.43
C SER A 431 -1.00 -19.34 14.68
N PRO A 432 -0.93 -17.99 14.58
CA PRO A 432 -1.00 -17.10 15.75
C PRO A 432 -2.32 -17.22 16.53
N ASP A 433 -2.27 -16.94 17.84
CA ASP A 433 -3.44 -16.83 18.71
C ASP A 433 -4.21 -15.54 18.42
N LEU A 434 -3.48 -14.45 18.12
CA LEU A 434 -4.03 -13.14 17.76
C LEU A 434 -3.53 -12.73 16.39
N LEU A 435 -4.46 -12.51 15.48
CA LEU A 435 -4.16 -11.98 14.14
C LEU A 435 -4.52 -10.49 14.12
N ILE A 436 -3.56 -9.64 13.79
CA ILE A 436 -3.75 -8.19 13.66
C ILE A 436 -3.54 -7.82 12.19
N LEU A 437 -4.58 -7.32 11.56
CA LEU A 437 -4.59 -6.97 10.14
C LEU A 437 -4.91 -5.48 9.98
N ASP A 438 -3.88 -4.67 9.79
CA ASP A 438 -4.01 -3.24 9.55
C ASP A 438 -4.01 -2.98 8.04
N GLU A 439 -5.18 -2.68 7.50
CA GLU A 439 -5.43 -2.43 6.08
C GLU A 439 -4.88 -3.54 5.15
N PRO A 440 -5.22 -4.82 5.41
CA PRO A 440 -4.57 -5.96 4.76
C PRO A 440 -4.87 -6.08 3.27
N PHE A 441 -5.96 -5.46 2.79
CA PHE A 441 -6.44 -5.65 1.42
C PHE A 441 -6.10 -4.50 0.49
N HIS A 442 -5.39 -3.48 0.98
CA HIS A 442 -4.96 -2.37 0.13
C HIS A 442 -4.13 -2.86 -1.05
N GLY A 443 -4.51 -2.46 -2.26
CA GLY A 443 -3.81 -2.82 -3.49
C GLY A 443 -4.04 -4.25 -3.97
N LEU A 444 -4.87 -5.04 -3.29
CA LEU A 444 -5.33 -6.34 -3.81
C LEU A 444 -6.49 -6.13 -4.79
N ASP A 445 -6.51 -6.92 -5.83
CA ASP A 445 -7.67 -6.99 -6.73
C ASP A 445 -8.87 -7.65 -6.03
N ASN A 446 -10.06 -7.49 -6.60
CA ASN A 446 -11.31 -7.94 -6.00
C ASN A 446 -11.37 -9.46 -5.77
N ALA A 447 -10.87 -10.27 -6.70
CA ALA A 447 -10.87 -11.73 -6.57
C ALA A 447 -9.96 -12.18 -5.42
N THR A 448 -8.74 -11.63 -5.36
CA THR A 448 -7.76 -11.92 -4.30
C THR A 448 -8.28 -11.47 -2.93
N ARG A 449 -8.88 -10.25 -2.87
CA ARG A 449 -9.47 -9.73 -1.62
C ARG A 449 -10.57 -10.65 -1.09
N LEU A 450 -11.54 -11.01 -1.93
CA LEU A 450 -12.66 -11.87 -1.54
C LEU A 450 -12.17 -13.24 -1.07
N HIS A 451 -11.20 -13.82 -1.79
CA HIS A 451 -10.62 -15.09 -1.38
C HIS A 451 -9.94 -14.98 -0.02
N ALA A 452 -9.15 -13.92 0.20
CA ALA A 452 -8.47 -13.68 1.49
C ALA A 452 -9.48 -13.48 2.64
N GLN A 453 -10.60 -12.77 2.40
CA GLN A 453 -11.68 -12.63 3.39
C GLN A 453 -12.24 -14.02 3.78
N HIS A 454 -12.48 -14.90 2.80
CA HIS A 454 -12.97 -16.27 3.06
C HIS A 454 -11.93 -17.10 3.84
N VAL A 455 -10.64 -16.94 3.56
CA VAL A 455 -9.57 -17.60 4.33
C VAL A 455 -9.60 -17.13 5.79
N ILE A 456 -9.72 -15.82 6.02
CA ILE A 456 -9.80 -15.25 7.37
C ILE A 456 -11.04 -15.79 8.08
N ASP A 457 -12.23 -15.73 7.44
CA ASP A 457 -13.47 -16.29 8.02
C ASP A 457 -13.29 -17.76 8.40
N ARG A 458 -12.64 -18.55 7.56
CA ARG A 458 -12.40 -19.98 7.82
C ARG A 458 -11.41 -20.19 8.97
N TYR A 459 -10.36 -19.38 9.04
CA TYR A 459 -9.35 -19.44 10.12
C TYR A 459 -9.98 -19.10 11.48
N MET A 460 -10.85 -18.09 11.50
CA MET A 460 -11.54 -17.62 12.70
C MET A 460 -12.69 -18.54 13.19
N GLN A 461 -12.98 -19.64 12.47
CA GLN A 461 -13.88 -20.67 12.98
C GLN A 461 -13.28 -21.46 14.16
N ASN A 462 -11.96 -21.41 14.32
CA ASN A 462 -11.31 -21.96 15.50
C ASN A 462 -11.58 -21.03 16.70
N PRO A 463 -12.26 -21.50 17.77
CA PRO A 463 -12.72 -20.63 18.86
C PRO A 463 -11.60 -20.04 19.73
N THR A 464 -10.35 -20.47 19.53
CA THR A 464 -9.21 -19.91 20.26
C THR A 464 -8.53 -18.78 19.49
N LYS A 465 -8.88 -18.56 18.20
CA LYS A 465 -8.24 -17.55 17.36
C LYS A 465 -8.95 -16.21 17.50
N THR A 466 -8.19 -15.17 17.73
CA THR A 466 -8.67 -13.80 17.94
C THR A 466 -8.25 -12.92 16.76
N LEU A 467 -9.12 -11.99 16.35
CA LEU A 467 -8.86 -11.08 15.23
C LEU A 467 -9.02 -9.63 15.65
N ILE A 468 -8.06 -8.80 15.29
CA ILE A 468 -8.23 -7.34 15.25
C ILE A 468 -7.97 -6.88 13.83
N MET A 469 -8.93 -6.21 13.23
CA MET A 469 -8.79 -5.73 11.86
C MET A 469 -9.09 -4.23 11.76
N VAL A 470 -8.23 -3.52 11.05
CA VAL A 470 -8.43 -2.11 10.70
C VAL A 470 -8.72 -2.03 9.21
N SER A 471 -9.78 -1.33 8.84
CA SER A 471 -10.04 -0.91 7.46
C SER A 471 -10.91 0.35 7.46
N HIS A 472 -10.76 1.16 6.41
CA HIS A 472 -11.62 2.31 6.13
C HIS A 472 -12.90 1.93 5.38
N TYR A 473 -12.99 0.69 4.88
CA TYR A 473 -14.06 0.23 4.01
C TYR A 473 -14.83 -0.90 4.68
N ARG A 474 -16.13 -0.71 4.84
CA ARG A 474 -16.99 -1.67 5.54
C ARG A 474 -17.04 -3.04 4.83
N GLU A 475 -17.01 -3.02 3.52
CA GLU A 475 -17.03 -4.21 2.66
C GLU A 475 -15.75 -5.06 2.75
N GLU A 476 -14.71 -4.52 3.35
CA GLU A 476 -13.46 -5.26 3.56
C GLU A 476 -13.50 -6.13 4.81
N PHE A 477 -14.42 -5.87 5.74
CA PHE A 477 -14.48 -6.68 6.96
C PHE A 477 -15.00 -8.09 6.64
N PRO A 478 -14.26 -9.14 7.07
CA PRO A 478 -14.76 -10.51 7.01
C PRO A 478 -16.05 -10.68 7.84
N ARG A 479 -16.84 -11.68 7.50
CA ARG A 479 -18.15 -11.93 8.17
C ARG A 479 -18.00 -12.28 9.65
N CYS A 480 -16.85 -12.82 10.05
CA CYS A 480 -16.58 -13.18 11.43
C CYS A 480 -16.51 -11.97 12.38
N ILE A 481 -16.30 -10.74 11.88
CA ILE A 481 -16.23 -9.53 12.73
C ILE A 481 -17.57 -9.31 13.43
N THR A 482 -17.56 -9.30 14.76
CA THR A 482 -18.75 -9.11 15.58
C THR A 482 -18.63 -7.95 16.57
N CYS A 483 -17.38 -7.51 16.85
CA CYS A 483 -17.11 -6.48 17.85
C CYS A 483 -16.48 -5.26 17.18
N PHE A 484 -16.73 -4.08 17.74
CA PHE A 484 -16.22 -2.82 17.18
C PHE A 484 -15.62 -1.96 18.29
N GLN A 485 -14.36 -1.51 18.08
CA GLN A 485 -13.73 -0.50 18.94
C GLN A 485 -13.57 0.78 18.13
N MET A 486 -14.24 1.84 18.57
CA MET A 486 -14.13 3.15 17.91
C MET A 486 -13.12 4.02 18.63
N LEU A 487 -12.17 4.57 17.88
CA LEU A 487 -11.22 5.58 18.37
C LEU A 487 -11.61 6.95 17.84
N LEU A 488 -11.79 7.91 18.76
CA LEU A 488 -12.07 9.30 18.42
C LEU A 488 -10.78 10.12 18.47
N LYS A 489 -10.59 10.95 17.46
CA LYS A 489 -9.45 11.87 17.40
C LYS A 489 -9.52 12.84 18.57
N GLN A 490 -8.46 12.89 19.37
CA GLN A 490 -8.37 13.81 20.50
C GLN A 490 -8.15 15.24 19.94
N LYS A 491 -9.08 16.13 20.27
CA LYS A 491 -8.88 17.55 19.98
C LYS A 491 -7.90 18.10 21.02
N ASN A 492 -6.75 18.54 20.58
CA ASN A 492 -5.88 19.32 21.46
C ASN A 492 -6.64 20.62 21.78
N LYS A 493 -6.74 20.95 23.06
CA LYS A 493 -7.18 22.30 23.42
C LYS A 493 -6.12 23.25 22.89
N GLU A 494 -6.53 24.12 21.97
CA GLU A 494 -5.75 25.31 21.69
C GLU A 494 -5.65 26.08 23.02
N ILE A 495 -4.42 26.25 23.51
CA ILE A 495 -4.13 27.06 24.70
C ILE A 495 -4.06 28.51 24.24
#